data_38a3cde8f905dd6f3db73509ab752616
#
_entry.id   38a3cde8f905dd6f3db73509ab752616
#
_cell.length_a   1.000
_cell.length_b   1.000
_cell.length_c   1.000
_cell.angle_alpha   90.00
_cell.angle_beta   90.00
_cell.angle_gamma   90.00
#
_symmetry.space_group_name_H-M   'P 1'
#
loop_
_entity.id
_entity.type
_entity.pdbx_description
1 polymer ?
#
loop_
_entity_poly.entity_id
_entity_poly.type
_entity_poly.pdbx_seq_one_letter_code
_entity_poly.pdbx_strand_id
1 'polypeptide(L)'
;LIATAPTRPEAIDKLRLALDHYQVAGVATNRQFLSSILADADFRSGDITTGFIAEKYGDAFVAEAPEPALCENLAALAACFYSRMQARLQYDDAVQMAFVAVLNGQVTPIHLSLTHMRGADQVMINDDRTVRVTGTLDQPVSKLGILFDGTIDEIPIAIQINADDHYFSLHAGAHTLSLRLYPAHAAAYLEHMPEPQTGLSDNVVAAPMPGLLTSVMVAAGDRVEQGQDVAIIE
;
A
#
# COMPACT_ATOMS: atom_id res chain seq x y z
N LEU A 1 0.05 -16.70 14.99
CA LEU A 1 -1.42 -16.69 15.15
C LEU A 1 -1.97 -18.11 15.08
N ILE A 2 -2.98 -18.41 15.90
CA ILE A 2 -3.71 -19.69 15.91
C ILE A 2 -5.20 -19.35 15.96
N ALA A 3 -5.98 -19.92 15.05
CA ALA A 3 -7.43 -19.78 15.02
C ALA A 3 -8.11 -21.13 15.18
N THR A 4 -9.18 -21.17 15.96
CA THR A 4 -10.01 -22.36 16.19
C THR A 4 -11.46 -22.04 15.83
N ALA A 5 -12.13 -22.94 15.13
CA ALA A 5 -13.54 -22.88 14.80
C ALA A 5 -14.09 -24.31 14.63
N PRO A 6 -15.43 -24.50 14.60
CA PRO A 6 -16.04 -25.82 14.42
C PRO A 6 -15.68 -26.49 13.08
N THR A 7 -15.51 -25.70 12.01
CA THR A 7 -15.19 -26.20 10.68
C THR A 7 -13.92 -25.58 10.11
N ARG A 8 -13.29 -26.25 9.15
CA ARG A 8 -12.08 -25.76 8.46
C ARG A 8 -12.33 -24.40 7.77
N PRO A 9 -13.37 -24.20 6.96
CA PRO A 9 -13.63 -22.90 6.34
C PRO A 9 -13.76 -21.75 7.36
N GLU A 10 -14.50 -21.97 8.44
CA GLU A 10 -14.66 -20.97 9.51
C GLU A 10 -13.34 -20.65 10.22
N ALA A 11 -12.48 -21.66 10.44
CA ALA A 11 -11.15 -21.44 11.01
C ALA A 11 -10.25 -20.62 10.07
N ILE A 12 -10.33 -20.87 8.76
CA ILE A 12 -9.61 -20.10 7.74
C ILE A 12 -10.10 -18.65 7.72
N ASP A 13 -11.41 -18.40 7.70
CA ASP A 13 -11.97 -17.06 7.68
C ASP A 13 -11.61 -16.28 8.93
N LYS A 14 -11.66 -16.94 10.10
CA LYS A 14 -11.23 -16.34 11.38
C LYS A 14 -9.74 -16.00 11.38
N LEU A 15 -8.89 -16.86 10.79
CA LEU A 15 -7.45 -16.62 10.70
C LEU A 15 -7.14 -15.47 9.74
N ARG A 16 -7.84 -15.39 8.61
CA ARG A 16 -7.70 -14.27 7.65
C ARG A 16 -8.04 -12.94 8.33
N LEU A 17 -9.20 -12.88 9.00
CA LEU A 17 -9.60 -11.69 9.74
C LEU A 17 -8.57 -11.30 10.80
N ALA A 18 -8.04 -12.28 11.54
CA ALA A 18 -7.00 -12.03 12.53
C ALA A 18 -5.70 -11.53 11.91
N LEU A 19 -5.32 -12.01 10.71
CA LEU A 19 -4.15 -11.52 9.97
C LEU A 19 -4.36 -10.08 9.47
N ASP A 20 -5.57 -9.73 9.01
CA ASP A 20 -5.87 -8.37 8.54
C ASP A 20 -5.81 -7.35 9.67
N HIS A 21 -6.21 -7.73 10.90
CA HIS A 21 -6.10 -6.89 12.10
C HIS A 21 -4.70 -6.90 12.74
N TYR A 22 -3.82 -7.83 12.33
CA TYR A 22 -2.50 -7.96 12.94
C TYR A 22 -1.50 -6.99 12.34
N GLN A 23 -1.28 -5.87 13.03
CA GLN A 23 -0.35 -4.84 12.60
C GLN A 23 1.10 -5.22 12.92
N VAL A 24 1.96 -5.17 11.91
CA VAL A 24 3.41 -5.33 12.04
C VAL A 24 4.09 -4.25 11.22
N ALA A 25 5.03 -3.54 11.82
CA ALA A 25 5.82 -2.53 11.14
C ALA A 25 7.30 -2.65 11.48
N GLY A 26 8.17 -2.16 10.59
CA GLY A 26 9.61 -2.10 10.77
C GLY A 26 10.36 -3.40 10.49
N VAL A 27 9.64 -4.48 10.14
CA VAL A 27 10.23 -5.77 9.75
C VAL A 27 9.48 -6.36 8.56
N ALA A 28 10.19 -7.05 7.69
CA ALA A 28 9.58 -7.82 6.62
C ALA A 28 8.84 -9.05 7.21
N THR A 29 7.65 -9.34 6.73
CA THR A 29 6.83 -10.46 7.19
C THR A 29 6.32 -11.27 6.01
N ASN A 30 5.97 -12.53 6.25
CA ASN A 30 5.30 -13.41 5.28
C ASN A 30 3.77 -13.30 5.33
N ARG A 31 3.20 -12.26 5.97
CA ARG A 31 1.76 -12.08 6.14
C ARG A 31 0.99 -12.14 4.81
N GLN A 32 1.49 -11.45 3.80
CA GLN A 32 0.88 -11.39 2.48
C GLN A 32 0.83 -12.78 1.82
N PHE A 33 1.91 -13.54 1.90
CA PHE A 33 1.97 -14.92 1.43
C PHE A 33 0.97 -15.82 2.17
N LEU A 34 0.89 -15.71 3.50
CA LEU A 34 -0.09 -16.46 4.29
C LEU A 34 -1.53 -16.10 3.93
N SER A 35 -1.82 -14.82 3.70
CA SER A 35 -3.14 -14.37 3.26
C SER A 35 -3.52 -14.91 1.88
N SER A 36 -2.56 -15.00 0.94
CA SER A 36 -2.76 -15.64 -0.37
C SER A 36 -3.10 -17.12 -0.23
N ILE A 37 -2.37 -17.86 0.58
CA ILE A 37 -2.64 -19.30 0.82
C ILE A 37 -4.04 -19.48 1.40
N LEU A 38 -4.42 -18.69 2.39
CA LEU A 38 -5.73 -18.79 3.04
C LEU A 38 -6.88 -18.35 2.12
N ALA A 39 -6.60 -17.55 1.08
CA ALA A 39 -7.58 -17.17 0.06
C ALA A 39 -7.75 -18.22 -1.03
N ASP A 40 -6.75 -19.10 -1.24
CA ASP A 40 -6.72 -20.08 -2.30
C ASP A 40 -7.84 -21.12 -2.18
N ALA A 41 -8.51 -21.41 -3.30
CA ALA A 41 -9.67 -22.31 -3.34
C ALA A 41 -9.30 -23.75 -2.97
N ASP A 42 -8.16 -24.24 -3.46
CA ASP A 42 -7.69 -25.62 -3.21
C ASP A 42 -7.31 -25.76 -1.74
N PHE A 43 -6.63 -24.73 -1.17
CA PHE A 43 -6.33 -24.71 0.26
C PHE A 43 -7.63 -24.70 1.10
N ARG A 44 -8.63 -23.92 0.70
CA ARG A 44 -9.92 -23.81 1.43
C ARG A 44 -10.72 -25.10 1.39
N SER A 45 -10.75 -25.78 0.24
CA SER A 45 -11.43 -27.08 0.08
C SER A 45 -10.70 -28.21 0.80
N GLY A 46 -9.39 -28.09 1.01
CA GLY A 46 -8.53 -29.13 1.56
C GLY A 46 -7.94 -30.06 0.50
N ASP A 47 -8.12 -29.75 -0.79
CA ASP A 47 -7.52 -30.47 -1.91
C ASP A 47 -6.07 -30.02 -2.13
N ILE A 48 -5.22 -30.39 -1.19
CA ILE A 48 -3.81 -29.99 -1.16
C ILE A 48 -2.90 -31.21 -0.95
N THR A 49 -1.73 -31.14 -1.57
CA THR A 49 -0.64 -32.10 -1.40
C THR A 49 0.55 -31.46 -0.68
N THR A 50 1.55 -32.23 -0.35
CA THR A 50 2.83 -31.69 0.18
C THR A 50 3.56 -30.83 -0.84
N GLY A 51 3.23 -30.94 -2.13
CA GLY A 51 3.75 -30.13 -3.22
C GLY A 51 3.03 -28.79 -3.45
N PHE A 52 1.87 -28.57 -2.82
CA PHE A 52 0.99 -27.42 -3.06
C PHE A 52 1.72 -26.07 -3.16
N ILE A 53 2.63 -25.78 -2.22
CA ILE A 53 3.37 -24.52 -2.21
C ILE A 53 4.27 -24.41 -3.44
N ALA A 54 5.02 -25.46 -3.76
CA ALA A 54 5.94 -25.46 -4.90
C ALA A 54 5.19 -25.38 -6.25
N GLU A 55 4.05 -26.08 -6.35
CA GLU A 55 3.22 -26.09 -7.55
C GLU A 55 2.53 -24.75 -7.81
N LYS A 56 2.06 -24.09 -6.76
CA LYS A 56 1.27 -22.84 -6.85
C LYS A 56 2.13 -21.58 -6.91
N TYR A 57 3.22 -21.53 -6.14
CA TYR A 57 4.02 -20.33 -5.94
C TYR A 57 5.48 -20.44 -6.42
N GLY A 58 5.91 -21.65 -6.85
CA GLY A 58 7.28 -21.87 -7.33
C GLY A 58 8.35 -21.59 -6.26
N ASP A 59 9.50 -21.08 -6.72
CA ASP A 59 10.64 -20.81 -5.84
C ASP A 59 10.51 -19.47 -5.07
N ALA A 60 9.65 -18.57 -5.52
CA ALA A 60 9.46 -17.25 -4.88
C ALA A 60 8.00 -16.79 -4.99
N PHE A 61 7.46 -16.32 -3.88
CA PHE A 61 6.14 -15.70 -3.85
C PHE A 61 6.18 -14.33 -4.53
N VAL A 62 5.35 -14.15 -5.54
CA VAL A 62 5.06 -12.85 -6.16
C VAL A 62 3.61 -12.52 -5.85
N ALA A 63 3.40 -11.40 -5.17
CA ALA A 63 2.06 -10.95 -4.87
C ALA A 63 1.31 -10.57 -6.15
N GLU A 64 0.09 -11.07 -6.29
CA GLU A 64 -0.77 -10.67 -7.39
C GLU A 64 -1.16 -9.19 -7.27
N ALA A 65 -1.21 -8.50 -8.41
CA ALA A 65 -1.72 -7.15 -8.46
C ALA A 65 -3.21 -7.15 -8.03
N PRO A 66 -3.64 -6.17 -7.22
CA PRO A 66 -5.04 -6.07 -6.85
C PRO A 66 -5.91 -5.76 -8.08
N GLU A 67 -7.13 -6.30 -8.08
CA GLU A 67 -8.10 -6.00 -9.14
C GLU A 67 -8.43 -4.50 -9.21
N PRO A 68 -8.79 -3.97 -10.40
CA PRO A 68 -9.09 -2.54 -10.56
C PRO A 68 -10.15 -2.01 -9.58
N ALA A 69 -11.21 -2.78 -9.32
CA ALA A 69 -12.25 -2.41 -8.37
C ALA A 69 -11.72 -2.29 -6.93
N LEU A 70 -10.78 -3.16 -6.53
CA LEU A 70 -10.12 -3.06 -5.23
C LEU A 70 -9.19 -1.84 -5.18
N CYS A 71 -8.45 -1.57 -6.25
CA CYS A 71 -7.61 -0.37 -6.35
C CYS A 71 -8.43 0.91 -6.16
N GLU A 72 -9.59 1.02 -6.81
CA GLU A 72 -10.51 2.14 -6.68
C GLU A 72 -11.03 2.29 -5.26
N ASN A 73 -11.46 1.20 -4.64
CA ASN A 73 -11.94 1.19 -3.25
C ASN A 73 -10.86 1.65 -2.27
N LEU A 74 -9.63 1.16 -2.45
CA LEU A 74 -8.50 1.56 -1.62
C LEU A 74 -8.10 3.03 -1.84
N ALA A 75 -8.20 3.52 -3.08
CA ALA A 75 -7.98 4.94 -3.39
C ALA A 75 -9.06 5.83 -2.73
N ALA A 76 -10.33 5.41 -2.77
CA ALA A 76 -11.41 6.10 -2.08
C ALA A 76 -11.18 6.15 -0.55
N LEU A 77 -10.75 5.03 0.04
CA LEU A 77 -10.39 4.99 1.46
C LEU A 77 -9.22 5.93 1.79
N ALA A 78 -8.19 5.97 0.95
CA ALA A 78 -7.07 6.89 1.13
C ALA A 78 -7.52 8.37 1.10
N ALA A 79 -8.48 8.72 0.22
CA ALA A 79 -9.06 10.06 0.18
C ALA A 79 -9.85 10.40 1.46
N CYS A 80 -10.67 9.47 1.97
CA CYS A 80 -11.36 9.61 3.25
C CYS A 80 -10.37 9.85 4.40
N PHE A 81 -9.31 9.05 4.43
CA PHE A 81 -8.27 9.16 5.44
C PHE A 81 -7.52 10.50 5.36
N TYR A 82 -7.05 10.86 4.17
CA TYR A 82 -6.34 12.13 3.95
C TYR A 82 -7.19 13.34 4.36
N SER A 83 -8.45 13.35 3.95
CA SER A 83 -9.38 14.40 4.29
C SER A 83 -9.58 14.53 5.81
N ARG A 84 -9.76 13.40 6.51
CA ARG A 84 -9.89 13.41 7.98
C ARG A 84 -8.62 13.87 8.68
N MET A 85 -7.45 13.57 8.14
CA MET A 85 -6.18 14.09 8.66
C MET A 85 -6.08 15.61 8.51
N GLN A 86 -6.51 16.14 7.36
CA GLN A 86 -6.53 17.59 7.11
C GLN A 86 -7.63 18.30 7.91
N ALA A 87 -8.80 17.68 8.08
CA ALA A 87 -9.95 18.22 8.82
C ALA A 87 -9.72 18.37 10.33
N ARG A 88 -8.58 17.96 10.88
CA ARG A 88 -8.21 18.29 12.26
C ARG A 88 -8.20 19.81 12.54
N LEU A 89 -8.30 20.61 11.49
CA LEU A 89 -8.26 22.07 11.58
C LEU A 89 -9.61 22.78 11.34
N GLN A 90 -10.61 22.11 10.73
CA GLN A 90 -11.92 22.74 10.48
C GLN A 90 -13.02 21.68 10.32
N TYR A 91 -13.89 21.57 11.32
CA TYR A 91 -15.17 20.85 11.18
C TYR A 91 -16.20 21.85 10.63
N ASP A 92 -16.49 21.75 9.35
CA ASP A 92 -17.69 22.32 8.78
C ASP A 92 -18.45 21.22 8.03
N ASP A 93 -19.77 21.12 8.26
CA ASP A 93 -20.62 20.09 7.66
C ASP A 93 -20.63 20.23 6.13
N ALA A 94 -20.43 19.12 5.42
CA ALA A 94 -20.57 18.97 3.96
C ALA A 94 -19.51 19.69 3.08
N VAL A 95 -18.23 19.58 3.41
CA VAL A 95 -17.18 20.00 2.47
C VAL A 95 -17.00 18.92 1.41
N GLN A 96 -17.29 19.24 0.15
CA GLN A 96 -16.94 18.41 -0.99
C GLN A 96 -15.47 18.64 -1.35
N MET A 97 -14.70 17.56 -1.37
CA MET A 97 -13.28 17.59 -1.72
C MET A 97 -13.01 16.71 -2.95
N ALA A 98 -12.23 17.22 -3.88
CA ALA A 98 -11.83 16.49 -5.07
C ALA A 98 -10.33 16.12 -5.02
N PHE A 99 -10.04 14.87 -5.33
CA PHE A 99 -8.70 14.29 -5.32
C PHE A 99 -8.41 13.55 -6.61
N VAL A 100 -7.13 13.37 -6.88
CA VAL A 100 -6.63 12.50 -7.95
C VAL A 100 -5.65 11.52 -7.32
N ALA A 101 -5.95 10.23 -7.45
CA ALA A 101 -5.05 9.16 -7.02
C ALA A 101 -4.24 8.64 -8.20
N VAL A 102 -2.93 8.57 -8.03
CA VAL A 102 -1.99 8.02 -9.01
C VAL A 102 -1.40 6.75 -8.43
N LEU A 103 -1.72 5.62 -9.04
CA LEU A 103 -1.19 4.32 -8.63
C LEU A 103 0.24 4.15 -9.14
N ASN A 104 1.09 3.49 -8.36
CA ASN A 104 2.44 3.20 -8.81
C ASN A 104 2.43 2.33 -10.08
N GLY A 105 3.02 2.86 -11.15
CA GLY A 105 3.11 2.19 -12.45
C GLY A 105 1.88 2.30 -13.34
N GLN A 106 0.80 2.96 -12.91
CA GLN A 106 -0.36 3.24 -13.76
C GLN A 106 -0.31 4.68 -14.30
N VAL A 107 -0.54 4.80 -15.59
CA VAL A 107 -0.56 6.09 -16.30
C VAL A 107 -1.90 6.82 -16.12
N THR A 108 -2.98 6.07 -15.88
CA THR A 108 -4.33 6.62 -15.76
C THR A 108 -4.64 6.99 -14.32
N PRO A 109 -4.82 8.26 -13.99
CA PRO A 109 -5.20 8.70 -12.66
C PRO A 109 -6.67 8.32 -12.35
N ILE A 110 -6.95 8.09 -11.06
CA ILE A 110 -8.31 7.88 -10.56
C ILE A 110 -8.81 9.20 -9.99
N HIS A 111 -9.89 9.73 -10.54
CA HIS A 111 -10.54 10.94 -10.04
C HIS A 111 -11.51 10.60 -8.92
N LEU A 112 -11.42 11.31 -7.80
CA LEU A 112 -12.20 11.05 -6.59
C LEU A 112 -12.88 12.34 -6.13
N SER A 113 -14.20 12.27 -5.90
CA SER A 113 -14.97 13.35 -5.30
C SER A 113 -15.56 12.86 -3.98
N LEU A 114 -15.05 13.39 -2.87
CA LEU A 114 -15.41 12.98 -1.52
C LEU A 114 -16.45 13.92 -0.94
N THR A 115 -17.50 13.34 -0.36
CA THR A 115 -18.53 14.04 0.43
C THR A 115 -18.60 13.41 1.80
N HIS A 116 -18.32 14.18 2.85
CA HIS A 116 -18.50 13.75 4.22
C HIS A 116 -19.99 13.75 4.61
N MET A 117 -20.42 12.66 5.25
CA MET A 117 -21.77 12.51 5.79
C MET A 117 -21.69 12.04 7.25
N ARG A 118 -22.76 12.26 8.02
CA ARG A 118 -22.84 11.73 9.39
C ARG A 118 -22.76 10.22 9.40
N GLY A 119 -21.66 9.69 9.96
CA GLY A 119 -21.43 8.24 10.13
C GLY A 119 -20.98 7.49 8.88
N ALA A 120 -20.79 8.19 7.74
CA ALA A 120 -20.28 7.58 6.52
C ALA A 120 -19.63 8.63 5.63
N ASP A 121 -18.70 8.21 4.80
CA ASP A 121 -18.17 9.02 3.71
C ASP A 121 -18.65 8.44 2.37
N GLN A 122 -18.99 9.30 1.44
CA GLN A 122 -19.30 8.92 0.06
C GLN A 122 -18.20 9.43 -0.86
N VAL A 123 -17.69 8.54 -1.70
CA VAL A 123 -16.66 8.87 -2.69
C VAL A 123 -17.16 8.48 -4.07
N MET A 124 -17.29 9.47 -4.94
CA MET A 124 -17.56 9.26 -6.36
C MET A 124 -16.23 9.05 -7.07
N ILE A 125 -16.13 7.98 -7.84
CA ILE A 125 -14.94 7.54 -8.55
C ILE A 125 -15.16 7.74 -10.04
N ASN A 126 -14.29 8.50 -10.70
CA ASN A 126 -14.30 8.79 -12.14
C ASN A 126 -15.67 9.28 -12.69
N ASP A 127 -16.46 9.95 -11.85
CA ASP A 127 -17.82 10.42 -12.15
C ASP A 127 -18.84 9.30 -12.54
N ASP A 128 -18.49 8.05 -12.30
CA ASP A 128 -19.28 6.87 -12.70
C ASP A 128 -19.82 6.07 -11.52
N ARG A 129 -18.95 5.78 -10.55
CA ARG A 129 -19.27 4.89 -9.42
C ARG A 129 -19.17 5.63 -8.10
N THR A 130 -20.16 5.46 -7.23
CA THR A 130 -20.11 5.95 -5.84
C THR A 130 -19.89 4.79 -4.88
N VAL A 131 -18.90 4.90 -4.02
CA VAL A 131 -18.65 3.98 -2.91
C VAL A 131 -18.95 4.63 -1.58
N ARG A 132 -19.47 3.85 -0.65
CA ARG A 132 -19.76 4.27 0.73
C ARG A 132 -18.73 3.66 1.68
N VAL A 133 -18.05 4.52 2.41
CA VAL A 133 -17.04 4.11 3.41
C VAL A 133 -17.59 4.41 4.79
N THR A 134 -17.69 3.37 5.65
CA THR A 134 -18.06 3.52 7.06
C THR A 134 -17.05 2.79 7.91
N GLY A 135 -16.71 3.35 9.06
CA GLY A 135 -15.77 2.69 9.97
C GLY A 135 -14.98 3.66 10.80
N THR A 136 -14.14 3.09 11.64
CA THR A 136 -13.24 3.82 12.51
C THR A 136 -11.84 3.80 11.93
N LEU A 137 -11.19 4.93 12.00
CA LEU A 137 -9.76 5.07 11.76
C LEU A 137 -9.10 5.22 13.12
N ASP A 138 -8.48 4.17 13.60
CA ASP A 138 -7.72 4.25 14.82
C ASP A 138 -6.56 5.23 14.61
N GLN A 139 -6.46 6.20 15.52
CA GLN A 139 -5.39 7.18 15.46
C GLN A 139 -4.05 6.48 15.73
N PRO A 140 -2.99 6.82 14.97
CA PRO A 140 -1.69 6.19 15.20
C PRO A 140 -1.19 6.57 16.60
N VAL A 141 -1.25 5.63 17.50
CA VAL A 141 -0.57 5.73 18.80
C VAL A 141 0.92 5.38 18.64
N SER A 142 1.30 4.85 17.48
CA SER A 142 2.65 4.36 17.23
C SER A 142 3.04 4.48 15.74
N LYS A 143 4.32 4.25 15.44
CA LYS A 143 4.87 4.13 14.07
C LYS A 143 4.37 2.90 13.30
N LEU A 144 3.35 2.20 13.79
CA LEU A 144 2.83 0.95 13.21
C LEU A 144 1.87 1.18 12.03
N GLY A 145 1.56 2.44 11.71
CA GLY A 145 0.51 2.76 10.75
C GLY A 145 -0.86 2.83 11.42
N ILE A 146 -1.89 3.00 10.61
CA ILE A 146 -3.26 3.17 11.04
C ILE A 146 -4.05 1.95 10.59
N LEU A 147 -4.87 1.41 11.47
CA LEU A 147 -5.83 0.39 11.12
C LEU A 147 -7.17 1.05 10.82
N PHE A 148 -7.66 0.84 9.61
CA PHE A 148 -9.06 1.05 9.27
C PHE A 148 -9.82 -0.25 9.51
N ASP A 149 -10.85 -0.17 10.34
CA ASP A 149 -11.80 -1.26 10.56
C ASP A 149 -13.20 -0.74 10.24
N GLY A 150 -13.83 -1.34 9.23
CA GLY A 150 -15.10 -0.84 8.76
C GLY A 150 -15.65 -1.58 7.54
N THR A 151 -16.44 -0.86 6.74
CA THR A 151 -17.02 -1.41 5.51
C THR A 151 -16.79 -0.46 4.33
N ILE A 152 -16.63 -1.05 3.15
CA ILE A 152 -16.74 -0.37 1.87
C ILE A 152 -17.90 -1.02 1.11
N ASP A 153 -18.95 -0.25 0.78
CA ASP A 153 -20.19 -0.75 0.20
C ASP A 153 -20.78 -1.93 1.01
N GLU A 154 -20.82 -1.78 2.34
CA GLU A 154 -21.32 -2.78 3.31
C GLU A 154 -20.45 -4.05 3.43
N ILE A 155 -19.39 -4.19 2.63
CA ILE A 155 -18.45 -5.31 2.72
C ILE A 155 -17.45 -5.02 3.84
N PRO A 156 -17.38 -5.87 4.88
CA PRO A 156 -16.41 -5.70 5.97
C PRO A 156 -14.97 -5.79 5.47
N ILE A 157 -14.14 -4.88 5.91
CA ILE A 157 -12.73 -4.83 5.53
C ILE A 157 -11.89 -4.26 6.66
N ALA A 158 -10.73 -4.86 6.90
CA ALA A 158 -9.70 -4.34 7.77
C ALA A 158 -8.45 -4.05 6.95
N ILE A 159 -7.98 -2.80 6.97
CA ILE A 159 -6.89 -2.33 6.12
C ILE A 159 -5.87 -1.60 6.98
N GLN A 160 -4.62 -2.02 6.85
CA GLN A 160 -3.52 -1.26 7.41
C GLN A 160 -3.10 -0.17 6.42
N ILE A 161 -3.10 1.07 6.87
CA ILE A 161 -2.74 2.26 6.11
C ILE A 161 -1.44 2.82 6.66
N ASN A 162 -0.42 2.89 5.82
CA ASN A 162 0.79 3.66 6.08
C ASN A 162 0.74 4.90 5.20
N ALA A 163 0.83 6.07 5.81
CA ALA A 163 0.74 7.34 5.11
C ALA A 163 1.97 8.19 5.42
N ASP A 164 2.56 8.77 4.38
CA ASP A 164 3.65 9.72 4.45
C ASP A 164 3.34 10.86 3.47
N ASP A 165 2.86 11.98 4.01
CA ASP A 165 2.37 13.13 3.26
C ASP A 165 1.31 12.73 2.21
N HIS A 166 1.66 12.72 0.94
CA HIS A 166 0.79 12.34 -0.18
C HIS A 166 0.94 10.89 -0.62
N TYR A 167 1.86 10.15 -0.03
CA TYR A 167 2.12 8.74 -0.34
C TYR A 167 1.38 7.83 0.63
N PHE A 168 0.67 6.85 0.07
CA PHE A 168 -0.10 5.86 0.81
C PHE A 168 0.32 4.46 0.41
N SER A 169 0.51 3.61 1.41
CA SER A 169 0.63 2.17 1.24
C SER A 169 -0.48 1.49 2.03
N LEU A 170 -1.40 0.84 1.33
CA LEU A 170 -2.58 0.18 1.89
C LEU A 170 -2.42 -1.33 1.78
N HIS A 171 -2.54 -2.02 2.89
CA HIS A 171 -2.46 -3.47 2.95
C HIS A 171 -3.83 -4.06 3.22
N ALA A 172 -4.39 -4.77 2.24
CA ALA A 172 -5.70 -5.41 2.27
C ALA A 172 -5.54 -6.91 1.98
N GLY A 173 -5.56 -7.75 3.01
CA GLY A 173 -5.36 -9.19 2.86
C GLY A 173 -4.02 -9.55 2.18
N ALA A 174 -4.11 -10.23 1.03
CA ALA A 174 -2.95 -10.62 0.23
C ALA A 174 -2.39 -9.48 -0.65
N HIS A 175 -3.09 -8.36 -0.73
CA HIS A 175 -2.74 -7.28 -1.65
C HIS A 175 -2.12 -6.09 -0.94
N THR A 176 -1.19 -5.43 -1.61
CA THR A 176 -0.64 -4.14 -1.21
C THR A 176 -0.79 -3.16 -2.35
N LEU A 177 -1.42 -2.03 -2.08
CA LEU A 177 -1.55 -0.95 -3.03
C LEU A 177 -0.74 0.25 -2.54
N SER A 178 0.16 0.74 -3.38
CA SER A 178 0.85 2.00 -3.18
C SER A 178 0.30 3.05 -4.13
N LEU A 179 -0.06 4.20 -3.62
CA LEU A 179 -0.59 5.30 -4.40
C LEU A 179 -0.10 6.65 -3.88
N ARG A 180 -0.19 7.65 -4.74
CA ARG A 180 -0.05 9.06 -4.36
C ARG A 180 -1.40 9.74 -4.52
N LEU A 181 -1.79 10.50 -3.52
CA LEU A 181 -3.05 11.22 -3.52
C LEU A 181 -2.78 12.73 -3.57
N TYR A 182 -3.36 13.40 -4.55
CA TYR A 182 -3.23 14.84 -4.72
C TYR A 182 -4.60 15.52 -4.69
N PRO A 183 -4.73 16.70 -4.07
CA PRO A 183 -5.89 17.53 -4.29
C PRO A 183 -6.04 17.85 -5.80
N ALA A 184 -7.27 17.89 -6.30
CA ALA A 184 -7.52 18.04 -7.74
C ALA A 184 -6.85 19.29 -8.36
N HIS A 185 -6.80 20.40 -7.60
CA HIS A 185 -6.12 21.60 -8.06
C HIS A 185 -4.60 21.45 -8.20
N ALA A 186 -3.97 20.58 -7.40
CA ALA A 186 -2.54 20.31 -7.47
C ALA A 186 -2.22 19.25 -8.56
N ALA A 187 -3.15 18.34 -8.83
CA ALA A 187 -2.98 17.30 -9.82
C ALA A 187 -2.74 17.85 -11.24
N ALA A 188 -3.31 19.01 -11.57
CA ALA A 188 -3.09 19.67 -12.86
C ALA A 188 -1.61 20.04 -13.12
N TYR A 189 -0.78 20.11 -12.07
CA TYR A 189 0.64 20.44 -12.19
C TYR A 189 1.54 19.21 -12.25
N LEU A 190 0.99 18.00 -12.13
CA LEU A 190 1.79 16.75 -12.18
C LEU A 190 2.53 16.59 -13.50
N GLU A 191 1.95 17.06 -14.62
CA GLU A 191 2.60 17.03 -15.93
C GLU A 191 3.88 17.89 -16.00
N HIS A 192 3.99 18.87 -15.11
CA HIS A 192 5.13 19.79 -15.04
C HIS A 192 6.16 19.35 -13.98
N MET A 193 5.85 18.35 -13.19
CA MET A 193 6.79 17.82 -12.21
C MET A 193 7.86 16.97 -12.90
N PRO A 194 9.15 17.23 -12.64
CA PRO A 194 10.19 16.34 -13.13
C PRO A 194 9.95 14.94 -12.55
N GLU A 195 10.23 13.91 -13.35
CA GLU A 195 10.23 12.55 -12.83
C GLU A 195 11.08 12.48 -11.56
N PRO A 196 10.58 11.88 -10.47
CA PRO A 196 11.36 11.70 -9.28
C PRO A 196 12.65 10.99 -9.71
N GLN A 197 13.80 11.63 -9.51
CA GLN A 197 15.07 10.92 -9.65
C GLN A 197 14.98 9.83 -8.57
N THR A 198 14.62 8.63 -8.98
CA THR A 198 14.73 7.43 -8.14
C THR A 198 16.15 7.45 -7.61
N GLY A 199 16.28 7.58 -6.30
CA GLY A 199 17.58 7.68 -5.64
C GLY A 199 18.53 6.68 -6.24
N LEU A 200 19.79 7.06 -6.36
CA LEU A 200 20.90 6.34 -6.98
C LEU A 200 20.61 4.84 -7.04
N SER A 201 20.45 4.29 -8.25
CA SER A 201 20.17 2.87 -8.41
C SER A 201 21.28 2.12 -7.66
N ASP A 202 20.98 0.93 -7.11
CA ASP A 202 21.97 0.08 -6.43
C ASP A 202 23.24 -0.17 -7.27
N ASN A 203 23.21 0.22 -8.54
CA ASN A 203 24.29 0.11 -9.51
C ASN A 203 25.15 1.39 -9.63
N VAL A 204 24.93 2.41 -8.80
CA VAL A 204 25.70 3.67 -8.84
C VAL A 204 26.32 3.93 -7.49
N VAL A 205 27.63 4.03 -7.45
CA VAL A 205 28.37 4.51 -6.28
C VAL A 205 28.52 6.03 -6.40
N ALA A 206 27.77 6.76 -5.56
CA ALA A 206 27.83 8.22 -5.53
C ALA A 206 28.77 8.72 -4.44
N ALA A 207 29.39 9.88 -4.70
CA ALA A 207 30.14 10.57 -3.69
C ALA A 207 29.22 10.98 -2.51
N PRO A 208 29.56 10.64 -1.26
CA PRO A 208 28.77 10.98 -0.09
C PRO A 208 28.77 12.47 0.26
N MET A 209 29.74 13.20 -0.28
CA MET A 209 29.93 14.65 -0.08
C MET A 209 30.54 15.29 -1.31
N PRO A 210 30.34 16.60 -1.54
CA PRO A 210 31.09 17.32 -2.56
C PRO A 210 32.57 17.41 -2.15
N GLY A 211 33.48 17.15 -3.10
CA GLY A 211 34.92 17.14 -2.87
C GLY A 211 35.69 16.95 -4.17
N LEU A 212 37.04 17.04 -4.10
CA LEU A 212 37.91 16.78 -5.20
C LEU A 212 38.22 15.28 -5.31
N LEU A 213 37.94 14.68 -6.47
CA LEU A 213 38.31 13.29 -6.73
C LEU A 213 39.83 13.21 -6.93
N THR A 214 40.55 12.69 -5.93
CA THR A 214 42.00 12.63 -5.92
C THR A 214 42.54 11.35 -6.55
N SER A 215 41.85 10.25 -6.44
CA SER A 215 42.27 8.96 -6.99
C SER A 215 41.06 8.07 -7.33
N VAL A 216 41.17 7.32 -8.45
CA VAL A 216 40.25 6.24 -8.83
C VAL A 216 41.06 4.95 -8.88
N MET A 217 40.67 3.94 -8.09
CA MET A 217 41.44 2.70 -7.90
C MET A 217 40.93 1.54 -8.76
N VAL A 218 39.85 1.75 -9.52
CA VAL A 218 39.20 0.72 -10.35
C VAL A 218 39.04 1.22 -11.78
N ALA A 219 39.04 0.32 -12.73
CA ALA A 219 38.81 0.61 -14.15
C ALA A 219 37.46 0.02 -14.61
N ALA A 220 36.95 0.52 -15.75
CA ALA A 220 35.74 0.00 -16.33
C ALA A 220 35.92 -1.48 -16.74
N GLY A 221 35.06 -2.33 -16.21
CA GLY A 221 35.09 -3.78 -16.40
C GLY A 221 35.70 -4.55 -15.22
N ASP A 222 36.26 -3.87 -14.21
CA ASP A 222 36.75 -4.53 -13.02
C ASP A 222 35.62 -5.07 -12.14
N ARG A 223 35.87 -6.21 -11.53
CA ARG A 223 34.97 -6.78 -10.53
C ARG A 223 35.31 -6.16 -9.18
N VAL A 224 34.31 -5.57 -8.53
CA VAL A 224 34.42 -4.96 -7.20
C VAL A 224 33.68 -5.77 -6.15
N GLU A 225 34.20 -5.76 -4.92
CA GLU A 225 33.59 -6.44 -3.78
C GLU A 225 33.04 -5.42 -2.77
N GLN A 226 32.10 -5.85 -1.94
CA GLN A 226 31.55 -5.00 -0.89
C GLN A 226 32.63 -4.59 0.11
N GLY A 227 32.77 -3.26 0.33
CA GLY A 227 33.79 -2.70 1.23
C GLY A 227 35.15 -2.43 0.56
N GLN A 228 35.29 -2.67 -0.75
CA GLN A 228 36.49 -2.32 -1.51
C GLN A 228 36.56 -0.80 -1.78
N ASP A 229 37.73 -0.21 -1.60
CA ASP A 229 37.97 1.20 -1.95
C ASP A 229 37.99 1.35 -3.48
N VAL A 230 37.05 2.16 -4.02
CA VAL A 230 36.94 2.41 -5.46
C VAL A 230 37.45 3.79 -5.88
N ALA A 231 37.37 4.77 -4.98
CA ALA A 231 37.84 6.13 -5.23
C ALA A 231 38.13 6.88 -3.92
N ILE A 232 39.01 7.88 -3.97
CA ILE A 232 39.31 8.78 -2.84
C ILE A 232 38.85 10.19 -3.21
N ILE A 233 38.15 10.83 -2.27
CA ILE A 233 37.65 12.20 -2.38
C ILE A 233 38.20 13.00 -1.21
N GLU A 234 38.74 14.19 -1.50
CA GLU A 234 39.15 15.20 -0.54
C GLU A 234 38.26 16.45 -0.59
#